data_729e81d66b752b23ddd026ceaccbfbfd
#
_entry.id   729e81d66b752b23ddd026ceaccbfbfd
#
_cell.length_a   1.000
_cell.length_b   1.000
_cell.length_c   1.000
_cell.angle_alpha   90.00
_cell.angle_beta   90.00
_cell.angle_gamma   90.00
#
_symmetry.space_group_name_H-M   'P 1'
#
loop_
_entity.id
_entity.type
_entity.pdbx_description
1 polymer ?
#
loop_
_entity_poly.entity_id
_entity_poly.type
_entity_poly.pdbx_seq_one_letter_code
_entity_poly.pdbx_strand_id
1 'polypeptide(L)'
;MEYSVMTVDQVVEEIMRIHRSLPGRPGIDDVEAAKTLIRNLEREDQLRLEAVARQSKGKDVPEELFKVLQEIQRNFIHFQSAEQKREALKLLDLEGVHLLFDDLIQRASKCLGSNNSRSGDVSYSSSRNSSSLSLATTASFTVNSFNSPATLTTPTPTPTPTAITTTTKSSSLSSSYNEKERVKASELFSKDDSYLKKTKTVFQGNGFGIGARSGDVLTGPQIVDSTLKPAITSGQDGDKMSLIKLASLIEVSAKKGTRELNLQHKLAEQIEWLPDSIGKLFGLINMNLSDNRILVLPETIGRLSSLEMLDLHGNKISELPESIGDLLNLVHLNLSGNQLKTLPPTIGKLVRLQDLDLSSNGIMVLPETIGSLVSLKKLNVETNDIEEIPHTIGRCTSLEHLHADYNRLKALPEAVGKIGSLEVLTVRYNNIKQLPTTMASLSSLRELDVSFNELESVPESLCFATTLVKMNISNNFADLQFLPRSIGNLESLEELDMSNNQIRSLPDSFRMLTRLRVLNVEGNPLAVPPRNIIENGAQAVVQYMANLVAQRDVKSQPVNQKKSWAQICCFSRSNKRKRNGMDYAKA
;
A
#
# COMPACT_ATOMS: atom_id res chain seq x y z
N MET A 1 -36.94 24.78 -17.95
CA MET A 1 -35.60 25.22 -17.57
C MET A 1 -35.33 26.55 -18.22
N GLU A 2 -35.42 27.64 -17.47
CA GLU A 2 -35.08 28.98 -17.96
C GLU A 2 -33.55 29.02 -18.13
N TYR A 3 -33.09 29.21 -19.34
CA TYR A 3 -31.70 29.48 -19.63
C TYR A 3 -31.38 30.91 -19.19
N SER A 4 -30.74 31.06 -18.06
CA SER A 4 -30.21 32.36 -17.60
C SER A 4 -29.17 32.83 -18.63
N VAL A 5 -29.43 33.98 -19.25
CA VAL A 5 -28.49 34.64 -20.17
C VAL A 5 -27.37 35.22 -19.33
N MET A 6 -26.18 34.62 -19.42
CA MET A 6 -25.00 35.06 -18.69
C MET A 6 -24.48 36.42 -19.22
N THR A 7 -24.19 37.36 -18.35
CA THR A 7 -23.48 38.59 -18.67
C THR A 7 -21.98 38.32 -18.94
N VAL A 8 -21.30 39.26 -19.64
CA VAL A 8 -19.87 39.14 -19.92
C VAL A 8 -19.07 38.95 -18.63
N ASP A 9 -19.39 39.71 -17.58
CA ASP A 9 -18.70 39.64 -16.30
C ASP A 9 -18.91 38.28 -15.62
N GLN A 10 -20.11 37.74 -15.67
CA GLN A 10 -20.43 36.40 -15.17
C GLN A 10 -19.66 35.30 -15.91
N VAL A 11 -19.52 35.44 -17.24
CA VAL A 11 -18.74 34.48 -18.02
C VAL A 11 -17.23 34.56 -17.67
N VAL A 12 -16.71 35.78 -17.50
CA VAL A 12 -15.31 35.97 -17.10
C VAL A 12 -15.06 35.40 -15.70
N GLU A 13 -15.97 35.70 -14.75
CA GLU A 13 -15.85 35.20 -13.38
C GLU A 13 -15.89 33.66 -13.34
N GLU A 14 -16.77 33.03 -14.12
CA GLU A 14 -16.86 31.58 -14.20
C GLU A 14 -15.60 30.95 -14.84
N ILE A 15 -15.05 31.56 -15.90
CA ILE A 15 -13.77 31.12 -16.49
C ILE A 15 -12.65 31.18 -15.42
N MET A 16 -12.57 32.26 -14.68
CA MET A 16 -11.56 32.42 -13.63
C MET A 16 -11.78 31.49 -12.46
N ARG A 17 -13.04 31.18 -12.11
CA ARG A 17 -13.39 30.19 -11.08
C ARG A 17 -12.93 28.79 -11.47
N ILE A 18 -13.20 28.38 -12.70
CA ILE A 18 -12.77 27.06 -13.21
C ILE A 18 -11.23 26.98 -13.24
N HIS A 19 -10.56 28.01 -13.74
CA HIS A 19 -9.10 28.06 -13.77
C HIS A 19 -8.48 27.94 -12.37
N ARG A 20 -9.03 28.60 -11.35
CA ARG A 20 -8.55 28.52 -9.97
C ARG A 20 -8.84 27.16 -9.30
N SER A 21 -9.77 26.38 -9.85
CA SER A 21 -10.09 25.03 -9.35
C SER A 21 -9.13 23.96 -9.86
N LEU A 22 -8.27 24.27 -10.82
CA LEU A 22 -7.24 23.34 -11.29
C LEU A 22 -6.23 23.06 -10.20
N PRO A 23 -5.69 21.83 -10.15
CA PRO A 23 -4.53 21.51 -9.32
C PRO A 23 -3.36 22.47 -9.63
N GLY A 24 -2.44 22.65 -8.68
CA GLY A 24 -1.26 23.48 -8.90
C GLY A 24 -0.48 23.08 -10.17
N ARG A 25 -0.01 24.08 -10.91
CA ARG A 25 0.76 23.83 -12.13
C ARG A 25 2.10 23.16 -11.78
N PRO A 26 2.49 22.08 -12.49
CA PRO A 26 3.80 21.46 -12.30
C PRO A 26 4.96 22.44 -12.57
N GLY A 27 6.06 22.29 -11.85
CA GLY A 27 7.29 23.03 -12.11
C GLY A 27 7.87 22.70 -13.49
N ILE A 28 8.54 23.68 -14.11
CA ILE A 28 9.19 23.47 -15.43
C ILE A 28 10.21 22.34 -15.34
N ASP A 29 10.98 22.28 -14.26
CA ASP A 29 12.00 21.26 -14.02
C ASP A 29 11.35 19.86 -13.87
N ASP A 30 10.20 19.77 -13.22
CA ASP A 30 9.45 18.52 -13.07
C ASP A 30 8.92 18.02 -14.43
N VAL A 31 8.43 18.94 -15.27
CA VAL A 31 7.97 18.63 -16.63
C VAL A 31 9.11 18.12 -17.51
N GLU A 32 10.28 18.76 -17.45
CA GLU A 32 11.46 18.32 -18.21
C GLU A 32 12.03 16.99 -17.68
N ALA A 33 12.00 16.78 -16.37
CA ALA A 33 12.37 15.52 -15.75
C ALA A 33 11.43 14.38 -16.20
N ALA A 34 10.11 14.61 -16.20
CA ALA A 34 9.12 13.65 -16.66
C ALA A 34 9.33 13.29 -18.15
N LYS A 35 9.56 14.28 -19.01
CA LYS A 35 9.86 14.03 -20.43
C LYS A 35 11.16 13.24 -20.62
N THR A 36 12.16 13.50 -19.80
CA THR A 36 13.45 12.80 -19.86
C THR A 36 13.31 11.37 -19.39
N LEU A 37 12.56 11.13 -18.32
CA LEU A 37 12.23 9.79 -17.80
C LEU A 37 11.53 8.97 -18.89
N ILE A 38 10.49 9.50 -19.52
CA ILE A 38 9.74 8.79 -20.57
C ILE A 38 10.67 8.42 -21.73
N ARG A 39 11.51 9.37 -22.21
CA ARG A 39 12.47 9.09 -23.30
C ARG A 39 13.49 8.01 -22.94
N ASN A 40 13.96 8.00 -21.70
CA ASN A 40 14.92 6.98 -21.24
C ASN A 40 14.27 5.61 -21.16
N LEU A 41 13.05 5.53 -20.59
CA LEU A 41 12.28 4.28 -20.52
C LEU A 41 11.96 3.74 -21.92
N GLU A 42 11.58 4.60 -22.87
CA GLU A 42 11.33 4.17 -24.25
C GLU A 42 12.57 3.60 -24.94
N ARG A 43 13.74 4.19 -24.67
CA ARG A 43 15.01 3.65 -25.19
C ARG A 43 15.34 2.31 -24.55
N GLU A 44 15.11 2.17 -23.25
CA GLU A 44 15.33 0.89 -22.54
C GLU A 44 14.35 -0.20 -23.01
N ASP A 45 13.09 0.14 -23.20
CA ASP A 45 12.08 -0.75 -23.74
C ASP A 45 12.46 -1.27 -25.13
N GLN A 46 12.95 -0.36 -25.99
CA GLN A 46 13.40 -0.73 -27.33
C GLN A 46 14.55 -1.75 -27.28
N LEU A 47 15.53 -1.53 -26.40
CA LEU A 47 16.64 -2.48 -26.21
C LEU A 47 16.16 -3.84 -25.69
N ARG A 48 15.21 -3.85 -24.76
CA ARG A 48 14.61 -5.09 -24.21
C ARG A 48 13.81 -5.84 -25.29
N LEU A 49 13.02 -5.12 -26.08
CA LEU A 49 12.25 -5.71 -27.19
C LEU A 49 13.17 -6.29 -28.28
N GLU A 50 14.27 -5.61 -28.60
CA GLU A 50 15.28 -6.13 -29.53
C GLU A 50 15.97 -7.39 -28.96
N ALA A 51 16.25 -7.44 -27.65
CA ALA A 51 16.81 -8.61 -27.00
C ALA A 51 15.86 -9.82 -27.09
N VAL A 52 14.55 -9.62 -26.88
CA VAL A 52 13.53 -10.65 -27.08
C VAL A 52 13.47 -11.12 -28.53
N ALA A 53 13.58 -10.19 -29.50
CA ALA A 53 13.56 -10.54 -30.93
C ALA A 53 14.81 -11.34 -31.38
N ARG A 54 15.95 -11.14 -30.70
CA ARG A 54 17.23 -11.86 -31.01
C ARG A 54 17.33 -13.22 -30.31
N GLN A 55 16.38 -13.61 -29.46
CA GLN A 55 16.38 -14.91 -28.81
C GLN A 55 16.29 -16.03 -29.86
N SER A 56 17.08 -17.07 -29.70
CA SER A 56 17.07 -18.25 -30.57
C SER A 56 16.40 -19.44 -29.87
N LYS A 57 15.61 -20.17 -30.61
CA LYS A 57 14.90 -21.35 -30.15
C LYS A 57 15.83 -22.56 -29.99
N GLY A 58 15.70 -23.28 -28.87
CA GLY A 58 16.36 -24.59 -28.71
C GLY A 58 15.79 -25.66 -29.67
N LYS A 59 16.59 -26.65 -30.01
CA LYS A 59 16.21 -27.70 -31.02
C LYS A 59 14.95 -28.47 -30.63
N ASP A 60 14.69 -28.64 -29.34
CA ASP A 60 13.58 -29.46 -28.81
C ASP A 60 12.34 -28.65 -28.43
N VAL A 61 12.33 -27.30 -28.67
CA VAL A 61 11.22 -26.43 -28.32
C VAL A 61 10.27 -26.29 -29.52
N PRO A 62 8.96 -26.53 -29.37
CA PRO A 62 7.97 -26.29 -30.41
C PRO A 62 7.94 -24.81 -30.84
N GLU A 63 7.79 -24.55 -32.14
CA GLU A 63 7.78 -23.20 -32.72
C GLU A 63 6.68 -22.30 -32.10
N GLU A 64 5.49 -22.86 -31.96
CA GLU A 64 4.32 -22.19 -31.36
C GLU A 64 4.57 -21.78 -29.92
N LEU A 65 5.15 -22.67 -29.11
CA LEU A 65 5.47 -22.38 -27.71
C LEU A 65 6.50 -21.25 -27.59
N PHE A 66 7.49 -21.24 -28.48
CA PHE A 66 8.50 -20.18 -28.51
C PHE A 66 7.91 -18.82 -28.90
N LYS A 67 6.98 -18.79 -29.86
CA LYS A 67 6.26 -17.57 -30.24
C LYS A 67 5.40 -17.02 -29.08
N VAL A 68 4.67 -17.90 -28.39
CA VAL A 68 3.88 -17.53 -27.21
C VAL A 68 4.78 -16.96 -26.12
N LEU A 69 5.95 -17.56 -25.85
CA LEU A 69 6.92 -17.02 -24.89
C LEU A 69 7.38 -15.62 -25.27
N GLN A 70 7.75 -15.39 -26.53
CA GLN A 70 8.17 -14.07 -27.00
C GLN A 70 7.05 -13.04 -26.91
N GLU A 71 5.80 -13.43 -27.17
CA GLU A 71 4.65 -12.55 -27.06
C GLU A 71 4.36 -12.17 -25.60
N ILE A 72 4.43 -13.14 -24.68
CA ILE A 72 4.32 -12.87 -23.23
C ILE A 72 5.42 -11.92 -22.77
N GLN A 73 6.66 -12.15 -23.17
CA GLN A 73 7.79 -11.28 -22.80
C GLN A 73 7.60 -9.84 -23.31
N ARG A 74 7.14 -9.66 -24.56
CA ARG A 74 6.85 -8.33 -25.14
C ARG A 74 5.73 -7.63 -24.38
N ASN A 75 4.63 -8.32 -24.12
CA ASN A 75 3.50 -7.76 -23.37
C ASN A 75 3.90 -7.39 -21.95
N PHE A 76 4.75 -8.19 -21.31
CA PHE A 76 5.27 -7.90 -19.97
C PHE A 76 6.16 -6.65 -19.95
N ILE A 77 7.04 -6.46 -20.94
CA ILE A 77 7.84 -5.24 -21.09
C ILE A 77 6.93 -4.02 -21.24
N HIS A 78 5.91 -4.10 -22.11
CA HIS A 78 4.96 -3.00 -22.29
C HIS A 78 4.17 -2.68 -21.01
N PHE A 79 3.76 -3.70 -20.27
CA PHE A 79 3.05 -3.51 -19.01
C PHE A 79 3.94 -2.81 -17.97
N GLN A 80 5.17 -3.28 -17.77
CA GLN A 80 6.12 -2.65 -16.85
C GLN A 80 6.43 -1.21 -17.24
N SER A 81 6.63 -0.96 -18.53
CA SER A 81 6.87 0.38 -19.06
C SER A 81 5.69 1.33 -18.83
N ALA A 82 4.47 0.86 -19.07
CA ALA A 82 3.27 1.66 -18.84
C ALA A 82 3.15 2.06 -17.36
N GLU A 83 3.44 1.14 -16.45
CA GLU A 83 3.39 1.40 -15.02
C GLU A 83 4.45 2.41 -14.59
N GLN A 84 5.70 2.25 -15.05
CA GLN A 84 6.79 3.18 -14.75
C GLN A 84 6.56 4.59 -15.31
N LYS A 85 5.89 4.71 -16.47
CA LYS A 85 5.56 6.01 -17.10
C LYS A 85 4.34 6.68 -16.48
N ARG A 86 3.52 5.97 -15.73
CA ARG A 86 2.19 6.43 -15.28
C ARG A 86 2.21 7.77 -14.57
N GLU A 87 3.12 7.96 -13.61
CA GLU A 87 3.21 9.21 -12.86
C GLU A 87 3.76 10.37 -13.72
N ALA A 88 4.77 10.08 -14.54
CA ALA A 88 5.31 11.08 -15.47
C ALA A 88 4.26 11.52 -16.51
N LEU A 89 3.43 10.60 -17.01
CA LEU A 89 2.34 10.91 -17.93
C LEU A 89 1.26 11.76 -17.25
N LYS A 90 0.85 11.44 -16.02
CA LYS A 90 -0.11 12.26 -15.26
C LYS A 90 0.37 13.71 -15.09
N LEU A 91 1.67 13.88 -14.83
CA LEU A 91 2.25 15.20 -14.67
C LEU A 91 2.25 15.98 -16.01
N LEU A 92 2.57 15.31 -17.12
CA LEU A 92 2.51 15.92 -18.45
C LEU A 92 1.07 16.22 -18.89
N ASP A 93 0.12 15.37 -18.54
CA ASP A 93 -1.30 15.60 -18.80
C ASP A 93 -1.81 16.83 -18.03
N LEU A 94 -1.38 16.99 -16.77
CA LEU A 94 -1.71 18.17 -15.97
C LEU A 94 -1.14 19.44 -16.57
N GLU A 95 0.14 19.44 -17.02
CA GLU A 95 0.73 20.58 -17.73
C GLU A 95 0.00 20.84 -19.05
N GLY A 96 -0.38 19.79 -19.78
CA GLY A 96 -1.20 19.90 -20.99
C GLY A 96 -2.54 20.60 -20.75
N VAL A 97 -3.20 20.30 -19.62
CA VAL A 97 -4.44 20.97 -19.20
C VAL A 97 -4.16 22.46 -18.93
N HIS A 98 -3.10 22.80 -18.21
CA HIS A 98 -2.75 24.19 -17.93
C HIS A 98 -2.46 24.97 -19.22
N LEU A 99 -1.69 24.40 -20.15
CA LEU A 99 -1.42 25.02 -21.46
C LEU A 99 -2.70 25.27 -22.28
N LEU A 100 -3.63 24.30 -22.26
CA LEU A 100 -4.94 24.46 -22.90
C LEU A 100 -5.73 25.61 -22.28
N PHE A 101 -5.76 25.70 -20.95
CA PHE A 101 -6.45 26.79 -20.26
C PHE A 101 -5.81 28.15 -20.51
N ASP A 102 -4.47 28.24 -20.56
CA ASP A 102 -3.75 29.46 -20.92
C ASP A 102 -4.13 29.95 -22.32
N ASP A 103 -4.22 29.05 -23.32
CA ASP A 103 -4.68 29.40 -24.67
C ASP A 103 -6.14 29.87 -24.68
N LEU A 104 -7.02 29.18 -23.94
CA LEU A 104 -8.44 29.56 -23.83
C LEU A 104 -8.60 30.93 -23.18
N ILE A 105 -7.87 31.22 -22.10
CA ILE A 105 -7.87 32.51 -21.42
C ILE A 105 -7.31 33.61 -22.35
N GLN A 106 -6.26 33.32 -23.11
CA GLN A 106 -5.70 34.26 -24.09
C GLN A 106 -6.71 34.56 -25.20
N ARG A 107 -7.43 33.58 -25.68
CA ARG A 107 -8.53 33.78 -26.66
C ARG A 107 -9.67 34.60 -26.09
N ALA A 108 -10.11 34.32 -24.87
CA ALA A 108 -11.14 35.10 -24.18
C ALA A 108 -10.71 36.57 -24.01
N SER A 109 -9.46 36.81 -23.60
CA SER A 109 -8.89 38.18 -23.48
C SER A 109 -8.88 38.95 -24.79
N LYS A 110 -8.56 38.30 -25.92
CA LYS A 110 -8.63 38.92 -27.25
C LYS A 110 -10.05 39.31 -27.64
N CYS A 111 -11.07 38.48 -27.26
CA CYS A 111 -12.46 38.83 -27.51
C CYS A 111 -12.94 40.06 -26.73
N LEU A 112 -12.45 40.23 -25.48
CA LEU A 112 -12.75 41.41 -24.65
C LEU A 112 -12.05 42.69 -25.17
N GLY A 113 -10.80 42.56 -25.67
CA GLY A 113 -10.02 43.67 -26.21
C GLY A 113 -10.56 44.25 -27.55
N SER A 114 -11.28 43.45 -28.33
CA SER A 114 -11.82 43.89 -29.63
C SER A 114 -13.11 44.73 -29.54
N ASN A 115 -13.76 44.78 -28.37
CA ASN A 115 -14.98 45.57 -28.17
C ASN A 115 -14.77 47.02 -27.74
N ASN A 116 -13.48 47.42 -27.46
CA ASN A 116 -13.12 48.79 -27.05
C ASN A 116 -12.58 49.69 -28.17
N SER A 117 -12.60 49.23 -29.43
CA SER A 117 -12.09 50.04 -30.57
C SER A 117 -13.20 50.26 -31.59
N ARG A 118 -14.25 51.01 -31.19
CA ARG A 118 -15.15 51.71 -32.12
C ARG A 118 -15.30 53.16 -31.67
N SER A 119 -14.24 53.96 -31.88
CA SER A 119 -14.33 55.39 -32.17
C SER A 119 -12.91 55.89 -32.54
N GLY A 120 -12.77 56.32 -33.81
CA GLY A 120 -11.79 57.34 -34.22
C GLY A 120 -10.46 56.87 -34.81
N ASP A 121 -10.49 56.78 -36.13
CA ASP A 121 -9.51 57.27 -37.11
C ASP A 121 -7.98 57.06 -37.05
N VAL A 122 -7.51 56.62 -38.23
CA VAL A 122 -6.33 57.00 -39.03
C VAL A 122 -5.00 56.25 -38.79
N SER A 123 -4.76 55.36 -39.78
CA SER A 123 -3.51 55.09 -40.54
C SER A 123 -2.15 55.28 -39.87
N TYR A 124 -1.30 54.28 -39.88
CA TYR A 124 -0.10 54.13 -40.69
C TYR A 124 0.56 52.75 -40.57
N SER A 125 0.94 52.27 -41.69
CA SER A 125 1.71 51.08 -42.05
C SER A 125 3.05 50.90 -41.34
N SER A 126 3.44 49.69 -40.99
CA SER A 126 4.70 49.09 -41.40
C SER A 126 4.91 47.67 -40.90
N SER A 127 4.83 46.79 -41.78
CA SER A 127 5.49 45.54 -42.16
C SER A 127 6.63 44.95 -41.34
N ARG A 128 6.62 43.60 -41.35
CA ARG A 128 7.71 42.59 -41.25
C ARG A 128 7.86 41.92 -39.88
N ASN A 129 7.94 40.66 -39.73
CA ASN A 129 8.05 39.48 -40.57
C ASN A 129 7.61 38.28 -39.76
N SER A 130 6.87 37.46 -40.41
CA SER A 130 6.47 36.11 -40.06
C SER A 130 7.68 35.16 -40.01
N SER A 131 7.67 34.23 -39.08
CA SER A 131 8.10 32.86 -39.38
C SER A 131 7.19 31.89 -38.67
N SER A 132 6.31 31.37 -39.49
CA SER A 132 5.45 30.23 -39.23
C SER A 132 6.30 28.97 -39.11
N LEU A 133 6.12 28.23 -38.05
CA LEU A 133 6.40 26.80 -38.03
C LEU A 133 5.11 26.08 -37.65
N SER A 134 4.45 25.65 -38.73
CA SER A 134 3.38 24.66 -38.68
C SER A 134 3.94 23.30 -38.29
N LEU A 135 3.45 22.73 -37.24
CA LEU A 135 3.50 21.27 -37.02
C LEU A 135 2.09 20.78 -36.82
N ALA A 136 1.57 20.30 -37.94
CA ALA A 136 0.38 19.44 -37.96
C ALA A 136 0.74 18.09 -37.33
N THR A 137 0.00 17.69 -36.33
CA THR A 137 -0.13 16.28 -36.01
C THR A 137 -1.58 16.04 -35.57
N THR A 138 -2.38 15.70 -36.56
CA THR A 138 -3.67 15.05 -36.38
C THR A 138 -3.45 13.62 -35.92
N ALA A 139 -3.87 13.30 -34.72
CA ALA A 139 -4.12 11.92 -34.32
C ALA A 139 -5.58 11.80 -33.93
N SER A 140 -6.36 11.34 -34.88
CA SER A 140 -7.75 10.92 -34.72
C SER A 140 -7.76 9.59 -33.95
N PHE A 141 -8.34 9.57 -32.78
CA PHE A 141 -8.73 8.31 -32.12
C PHE A 141 -10.15 7.96 -32.54
N THR A 142 -10.25 6.96 -33.42
CA THR A 142 -11.51 6.29 -33.74
C THR A 142 -11.82 5.27 -32.64
N VAL A 143 -12.97 5.47 -32.03
CA VAL A 143 -13.63 4.50 -31.14
C VAL A 143 -14.24 3.41 -32.01
N ASN A 144 -13.74 2.20 -31.96
CA ASN A 144 -14.40 1.04 -32.53
C ASN A 144 -15.21 0.31 -31.47
N SER A 145 -16.51 0.48 -31.56
CA SER A 145 -17.52 -0.37 -30.94
C SER A 145 -17.56 -1.74 -31.65
N PHE A 146 -17.39 -2.84 -30.92
CA PHE A 146 -17.71 -4.17 -31.43
C PHE A 146 -19.04 -4.65 -30.86
N ASN A 147 -20.02 -4.74 -31.77
CA ASN A 147 -21.26 -5.48 -31.61
C ASN A 147 -21.01 -6.97 -31.84
N SER A 148 -21.60 -7.81 -30.99
CA SER A 148 -21.85 -9.23 -31.28
C SER A 148 -22.98 -9.41 -32.33
N PRO A 149 -23.08 -10.56 -33.05
CA PRO A 149 -23.88 -11.65 -32.50
C PRO A 149 -23.55 -13.11 -32.90
N ALA A 150 -23.88 -14.03 -31.97
CA ALA A 150 -24.55 -15.34 -32.16
C ALA A 150 -23.99 -16.35 -33.20
N THR A 151 -23.84 -17.63 -33.00
CA THR A 151 -24.68 -18.73 -32.47
C THR A 151 -24.03 -20.07 -32.72
N LEU A 152 -24.32 -21.03 -31.83
CA LEU A 152 -24.43 -22.50 -32.05
C LEU A 152 -23.18 -23.33 -32.39
N THR A 153 -22.73 -24.27 -31.60
CA THR A 153 -23.25 -25.64 -31.35
C THR A 153 -22.25 -26.45 -30.50
N THR A 154 -22.79 -27.14 -29.52
CA THR A 154 -22.12 -28.26 -28.81
C THR A 154 -22.02 -29.50 -29.71
N PRO A 155 -21.11 -30.48 -29.48
CA PRO A 155 -21.35 -31.50 -28.45
C PRO A 155 -20.13 -32.03 -27.69
N THR A 156 -20.37 -32.47 -26.48
CA THR A 156 -19.57 -33.41 -25.68
C THR A 156 -19.49 -34.80 -26.34
N PRO A 157 -18.47 -35.68 -26.03
CA PRO A 157 -18.53 -36.44 -24.80
C PRO A 157 -17.18 -36.77 -24.09
N THR A 158 -17.27 -37.00 -22.81
CA THR A 158 -16.32 -37.75 -21.96
C THR A 158 -16.05 -39.20 -22.46
N PRO A 159 -14.89 -39.84 -22.11
CA PRO A 159 -14.91 -40.66 -20.89
C PRO A 159 -13.60 -40.70 -20.08
N THR A 160 -13.72 -40.82 -18.79
CA THR A 160 -12.76 -41.49 -17.88
C THR A 160 -12.70 -42.97 -18.17
N PRO A 161 -11.54 -43.65 -17.92
CA PRO A 161 -11.44 -44.37 -16.67
C PRO A 161 -10.03 -44.64 -16.06
N THR A 162 -10.05 -44.97 -14.79
CA THR A 162 -9.32 -45.99 -14.02
C THR A 162 -7.90 -45.77 -13.54
N ALA A 163 -7.83 -45.81 -12.21
CA ALA A 163 -6.68 -46.05 -11.35
C ALA A 163 -5.93 -47.34 -11.63
N ILE A 164 -4.59 -47.31 -11.50
CA ILE A 164 -3.79 -48.48 -11.10
C ILE A 164 -2.71 -48.01 -10.12
N THR A 165 -2.86 -48.51 -8.91
CA THR A 165 -1.85 -48.67 -7.87
C THR A 165 -0.76 -49.62 -8.29
N THR A 166 0.51 -49.32 -8.05
CA THR A 166 1.50 -50.29 -7.60
C THR A 166 2.71 -49.66 -6.93
N THR A 167 3.02 -50.26 -5.86
CA THR A 167 4.04 -50.12 -4.84
C THR A 167 5.49 -50.39 -5.28
N THR A 168 6.40 -49.75 -4.49
CA THR A 168 7.73 -50.22 -4.03
C THR A 168 8.94 -50.25 -4.98
N LYS A 169 10.02 -49.61 -4.66
CA LYS A 169 11.21 -50.03 -3.90
C LYS A 169 12.40 -49.09 -4.16
N SER A 170 13.07 -48.78 -3.07
CA SER A 170 14.42 -48.24 -2.97
C SER A 170 15.47 -48.98 -3.80
N SER A 171 16.39 -48.25 -4.41
CA SER A 171 17.79 -48.66 -4.53
C SER A 171 18.71 -47.48 -4.82
N SER A 172 19.66 -47.29 -3.92
CA SER A 172 20.86 -46.50 -4.02
C SER A 172 21.75 -46.98 -5.20
N LEU A 173 22.24 -46.04 -5.99
CA LEU A 173 23.51 -46.23 -6.71
C LEU A 173 24.21 -44.88 -6.89
N SER A 174 25.34 -44.79 -6.25
CA SER A 174 26.40 -43.83 -6.43
C SER A 174 27.00 -43.95 -7.84
N SER A 175 27.20 -42.86 -8.53
CA SER A 175 28.36 -42.75 -9.44
C SER A 175 28.73 -41.28 -9.66
N SER A 176 29.94 -41.00 -9.32
CA SER A 176 30.77 -39.84 -9.61
C SER A 176 30.80 -39.55 -11.13
N TYR A 177 30.64 -38.28 -11.52
CA TYR A 177 31.34 -37.69 -12.66
C TYR A 177 31.46 -36.18 -12.57
N ASN A 178 32.72 -35.73 -12.42
CA ASN A 178 33.36 -34.52 -12.94
C ASN A 178 32.74 -33.14 -12.69
N GLU A 179 33.33 -32.56 -11.69
CA GLU A 179 33.65 -31.14 -11.55
C GLU A 179 34.43 -30.63 -12.78
N LYS A 180 33.77 -29.77 -13.59
CA LYS A 180 34.47 -28.71 -14.34
C LYS A 180 33.43 -27.77 -14.96
N GLU A 181 33.74 -26.45 -14.73
CA GLU A 181 33.07 -25.27 -15.26
C GLU A 181 31.91 -24.68 -14.45
N ARG A 182 32.25 -24.21 -13.22
CA ARG A 182 31.66 -23.00 -12.65
C ARG A 182 32.39 -21.80 -13.26
N VAL A 183 31.84 -21.21 -14.28
CA VAL A 183 32.21 -19.87 -14.69
C VAL A 183 31.60 -18.92 -13.67
N LYS A 184 32.47 -18.26 -12.92
CA LYS A 184 32.12 -17.25 -11.92
C LYS A 184 31.50 -16.04 -12.62
N ALA A 185 30.26 -15.74 -12.31
CA ALA A 185 29.57 -14.50 -12.69
C ALA A 185 30.09 -13.26 -11.93
N SER A 186 31.35 -13.28 -11.44
CA SER A 186 31.99 -12.18 -10.70
C SER A 186 33.09 -11.44 -11.49
N GLU A 187 33.23 -11.69 -12.79
CA GLU A 187 34.27 -11.02 -13.62
C GLU A 187 33.74 -10.05 -14.66
N LEU A 188 32.49 -9.60 -14.58
CA LEU A 188 31.92 -8.64 -15.53
C LEU A 188 31.82 -7.19 -15.00
N PHE A 189 32.28 -6.94 -13.77
CA PHE A 189 32.29 -5.59 -13.19
C PHE A 189 33.63 -5.24 -12.55
N SER A 190 34.72 -5.42 -13.29
CA SER A 190 36.00 -4.81 -12.91
C SER A 190 36.77 -4.47 -14.17
N LYS A 191 36.58 -3.24 -14.62
CA LYS A 191 37.56 -2.42 -15.36
C LYS A 191 36.84 -1.18 -15.92
N ASP A 192 36.91 -0.11 -15.16
CA ASP A 192 37.18 1.23 -15.69
C ASP A 192 37.55 2.18 -14.54
N ASP A 193 38.73 1.88 -13.94
CA ASP A 193 39.45 2.83 -13.09
C ASP A 193 40.40 3.69 -13.93
N SER A 194 39.91 4.39 -14.96
CA SER A 194 40.76 5.18 -15.83
C SER A 194 40.45 6.69 -15.89
N TYR A 195 39.60 7.22 -14.98
CA TYR A 195 39.29 8.66 -14.97
C TYR A 195 39.68 9.45 -13.73
N LEU A 196 40.62 8.97 -12.92
CA LEU A 196 41.16 9.74 -11.80
C LEU A 196 42.68 9.88 -11.87
N LYS A 197 43.20 10.48 -12.98
CA LYS A 197 44.54 11.09 -12.98
C LYS A 197 44.60 12.21 -14.01
N LYS A 198 44.95 13.38 -13.47
CA LYS A 198 45.36 14.65 -14.10
C LYS A 198 44.33 15.77 -14.18
N THR A 199 44.40 16.64 -13.20
CA THR A 199 44.78 18.03 -13.51
C THR A 199 45.35 18.69 -12.24
N LYS A 200 46.67 18.65 -12.08
CA LYS A 200 47.42 19.66 -11.35
C LYS A 200 47.59 20.81 -12.31
N THR A 201 46.86 21.86 -12.17
CA THR A 201 47.17 23.14 -12.77
C THR A 201 47.89 23.99 -11.74
N VAL A 202 49.18 24.15 -12.01
CA VAL A 202 50.07 25.12 -11.39
C VAL A 202 49.64 26.50 -11.90
N PHE A 203 49.20 27.37 -11.02
CA PHE A 203 49.13 28.80 -11.29
C PHE A 203 50.42 29.45 -10.81
N GLN A 204 51.24 29.85 -11.76
CA GLN A 204 52.36 30.77 -11.57
C GLN A 204 51.82 32.19 -11.44
N GLY A 205 52.03 32.79 -10.28
CA GLY A 205 51.76 34.19 -10.08
C GLY A 205 52.98 35.02 -10.50
N ASN A 206 52.76 36.10 -11.20
CA ASN A 206 53.73 37.16 -11.38
C ASN A 206 53.51 38.23 -10.33
N GLY A 207 54.62 38.53 -9.63
CA GLY A 207 54.69 39.50 -8.60
C GLY A 207 54.94 40.93 -9.06
N PHE A 208 54.88 41.84 -8.12
CA PHE A 208 55.62 43.09 -7.90
C PHE A 208 55.37 43.41 -6.42
N GLY A 209 56.21 43.62 -5.63
CA GLY A 209 57.48 44.07 -5.25
C GLY A 209 57.39 45.30 -4.33
N ILE A 210 58.33 45.37 -3.33
CA ILE A 210 58.72 46.51 -2.48
C ILE A 210 57.98 46.52 -1.11
N GLY A 211 58.63 46.35 0.01
CA GLY A 211 59.92 46.60 0.57
C GLY A 211 59.81 46.78 2.07
N ALA A 212 60.76 46.15 2.76
CA ALA A 212 61.51 46.63 3.93
C ALA A 212 60.96 46.50 5.39
N ARG A 213 61.69 45.66 6.12
CA ARG A 213 62.35 45.81 7.42
C ARG A 213 61.58 45.51 8.74
N SER A 214 62.06 44.46 9.31
CA SER A 214 62.67 44.25 10.64
C SER A 214 61.83 44.38 11.91
N GLY A 215 61.91 43.35 12.74
CA GLY A 215 61.84 43.47 14.20
C GLY A 215 61.23 42.24 14.86
N ASP A 216 62.07 41.46 15.48
CA ASP A 216 61.85 40.39 16.44
C ASP A 216 60.77 40.73 17.49
N VAL A 217 60.04 39.75 17.95
CA VAL A 217 60.05 39.25 19.35
C VAL A 217 58.95 38.20 19.53
N LEU A 218 59.31 37.07 20.07
CA LEU A 218 58.51 35.96 20.64
C LEU A 218 57.43 36.41 21.63
N THR A 219 56.18 35.97 21.46
CA THR A 219 55.32 35.56 22.59
C THR A 219 54.12 34.75 22.06
N GLY A 220 53.69 33.75 22.83
CA GLY A 220 52.74 32.71 22.46
C GLY A 220 51.28 33.15 22.33
N PRO A 221 50.38 32.22 21.93
CA PRO A 221 49.04 32.56 21.50
C PRO A 221 48.12 32.81 22.71
N GLN A 222 47.62 34.05 22.78
CA GLN A 222 46.43 34.37 23.61
C GLN A 222 45.18 34.19 22.76
N ILE A 223 44.24 33.47 23.36
CA ILE A 223 42.87 33.32 22.89
C ILE A 223 42.18 34.71 22.98
N VAL A 224 41.81 35.27 21.87
CA VAL A 224 40.94 36.47 21.81
C VAL A 224 39.56 36.02 21.38
N ASP A 225 38.65 36.13 22.32
CA ASP A 225 37.22 36.08 22.12
C ASP A 225 36.77 37.23 21.17
N SER A 226 36.31 36.90 20.00
CA SER A 226 35.74 37.89 19.08
C SER A 226 34.30 37.53 18.75
N THR A 227 33.39 38.08 19.54
CA THR A 227 32.00 38.30 19.16
C THR A 227 31.92 39.13 17.90
N LEU A 228 31.76 38.50 16.75
CA LEU A 228 31.36 39.13 15.50
C LEU A 228 29.90 38.78 15.24
N LYS A 229 29.04 39.81 15.34
CA LYS A 229 27.66 39.76 14.84
C LYS A 229 27.69 39.49 13.33
N PRO A 230 26.94 38.53 12.80
CA PRO A 230 26.81 38.40 11.35
C PRO A 230 25.83 39.44 10.82
N ALA A 231 26.24 40.08 9.74
CA ALA A 231 25.41 40.94 8.91
C ALA A 231 24.27 40.12 8.30
N ILE A 232 23.07 40.67 8.40
CA ILE A 232 21.84 40.15 7.83
C ILE A 232 21.93 40.28 6.31
N THR A 233 22.11 39.18 5.59
CA THR A 233 21.72 39.05 4.20
C THR A 233 20.49 38.14 4.16
N SER A 234 19.38 38.72 3.78
CA SER A 234 18.11 38.10 3.52
C SER A 234 18.21 37.12 2.34
N GLY A 235 18.18 35.81 2.64
CA GLY A 235 17.99 34.73 1.70
C GLY A 235 17.33 33.60 2.51
N GLN A 236 16.08 33.32 2.21
CA GLN A 236 15.33 32.18 2.75
C GLN A 236 15.93 30.87 2.25
N ASP A 237 16.99 30.40 2.89
CA ASP A 237 17.41 29.01 2.89
C ASP A 237 17.81 28.70 4.32
N GLY A 238 16.86 28.14 5.07
CA GLY A 238 17.04 27.72 6.45
C GLY A 238 18.26 26.81 6.55
N ASP A 239 19.12 27.15 7.47
CA ASP A 239 20.43 26.64 7.89
C ASP A 239 20.59 25.10 7.79
N LYS A 240 20.54 24.54 6.57
CA LYS A 240 20.75 23.11 6.31
C LYS A 240 22.20 22.75 6.58
N MET A 241 22.39 21.67 7.32
CA MET A 241 23.67 21.22 7.83
C MET A 241 24.48 20.52 6.74
N SER A 242 25.71 20.99 6.48
CA SER A 242 26.65 20.32 5.59
C SER A 242 27.25 19.07 6.25
N LEU A 243 27.81 18.14 5.45
CA LEU A 243 28.44 16.91 5.94
C LEU A 243 29.55 17.19 6.98
N ILE A 244 30.32 18.27 6.81
CA ILE A 244 31.37 18.68 7.76
C ILE A 244 30.76 19.10 9.10
N LYS A 245 29.70 19.90 9.07
CA LYS A 245 28.97 20.29 10.29
C LYS A 245 28.34 19.08 10.97
N LEU A 246 27.79 18.13 10.21
CA LEU A 246 27.25 16.87 10.74
C LEU A 246 28.34 16.04 11.43
N ALA A 247 29.48 15.82 10.79
CA ALA A 247 30.59 15.09 11.38
C ALA A 247 31.10 15.77 12.66
N SER A 248 31.22 17.09 12.67
CA SER A 248 31.61 17.86 13.86
C SER A 248 30.58 17.72 14.99
N LEU A 249 29.29 17.76 14.65
CA LEU A 249 28.20 17.57 15.63
C LEU A 249 28.26 16.18 16.25
N ILE A 250 28.49 15.14 15.45
CA ILE A 250 28.62 13.76 15.92
C ILE A 250 29.81 13.65 16.90
N GLU A 251 30.98 14.19 16.56
CA GLU A 251 32.16 14.16 17.43
C GLU A 251 31.92 14.91 18.76
N VAL A 252 31.26 16.05 18.71
CA VAL A 252 30.91 16.82 19.92
C VAL A 252 29.88 16.06 20.76
N SER A 253 28.89 15.47 20.12
CA SER A 253 27.83 14.68 20.76
C SER A 253 28.41 13.41 21.43
N ALA A 254 29.34 12.74 20.76
CA ALA A 254 30.06 11.58 21.32
C ALA A 254 30.87 11.94 22.57
N LYS A 255 31.59 13.08 22.54
CA LYS A 255 32.35 13.56 23.69
C LYS A 255 31.46 14.00 24.85
N LYS A 256 30.29 14.56 24.59
CA LYS A 256 29.31 15.01 25.60
C LYS A 256 28.46 13.87 26.15
N GLY A 257 28.44 12.69 25.50
CA GLY A 257 27.57 11.58 25.85
C GLY A 257 26.06 11.96 25.68
N THR A 258 25.74 12.67 24.60
CA THR A 258 24.35 13.09 24.30
C THR A 258 23.45 11.86 24.18
N ARG A 259 22.26 11.94 24.75
CA ARG A 259 21.25 10.87 24.70
C ARG A 259 20.25 11.04 23.58
N GLU A 260 20.11 12.26 23.07
CA GLU A 260 19.12 12.60 22.02
C GLU A 260 19.82 13.33 20.87
N LEU A 261 19.51 12.94 19.63
CA LEU A 261 19.99 13.60 18.43
C LEU A 261 18.81 13.80 17.47
N ASN A 262 18.41 15.05 17.30
CA ASN A 262 17.35 15.41 16.38
C ASN A 262 17.91 16.18 15.17
N LEU A 263 17.90 15.52 14.00
CA LEU A 263 18.33 16.05 12.71
C LEU A 263 17.19 16.07 11.68
N GLN A 264 15.93 16.03 12.13
CA GLN A 264 14.78 16.11 11.25
C GLN A 264 14.87 17.33 10.34
N HIS A 265 14.77 17.10 9.02
CA HIS A 265 14.79 18.14 7.98
C HIS A 265 15.99 19.10 8.03
N LYS A 266 17.09 18.72 8.68
CA LYS A 266 18.27 19.59 8.90
C LYS A 266 19.44 19.28 7.99
N LEU A 267 19.44 18.15 7.29
CA LEU A 267 20.56 17.79 6.43
C LEU A 267 20.45 18.51 5.09
N ALA A 268 21.60 18.92 4.55
CA ALA A 268 21.65 19.51 3.22
C ALA A 268 21.22 18.47 2.17
N GLU A 269 20.63 18.91 1.07
CA GLU A 269 20.07 18.04 0.02
C GLU A 269 21.08 17.10 -0.63
N GLN A 270 22.37 17.41 -0.51
CA GLN A 270 23.49 16.63 -1.03
C GLN A 270 23.95 15.52 -0.07
N ILE A 271 23.37 15.44 1.15
CA ILE A 271 23.73 14.42 2.13
C ILE A 271 22.80 13.21 1.92
N GLU A 272 23.29 12.26 1.16
CA GLU A 272 22.59 11.01 0.83
C GLU A 272 23.04 9.83 1.71
N TRP A 273 24.06 10.02 2.55
CA TRP A 273 24.60 9.00 3.43
C TRP A 273 25.08 9.58 4.75
N LEU A 274 25.10 8.77 5.79
CA LEU A 274 25.61 9.14 7.10
C LEU A 274 27.09 8.74 7.25
N PRO A 275 27.94 9.57 7.92
CA PRO A 275 29.31 9.20 8.16
C PRO A 275 29.43 8.06 9.17
N ASP A 276 30.42 7.18 9.00
CA ASP A 276 30.71 6.05 9.90
C ASP A 276 30.93 6.46 11.37
N SER A 277 31.31 7.72 11.59
CA SER A 277 31.46 8.27 12.95
C SER A 277 30.17 8.26 13.76
N ILE A 278 28.98 8.06 13.12
CA ILE A 278 27.70 7.91 13.82
C ILE A 278 27.76 6.79 14.87
N GLY A 279 28.50 5.70 14.58
CA GLY A 279 28.70 4.58 15.49
C GLY A 279 29.46 4.91 16.77
N LYS A 280 29.98 6.14 16.93
CA LYS A 280 30.59 6.62 18.18
C LYS A 280 29.56 7.05 19.22
N LEU A 281 28.30 7.17 18.83
CA LEU A 281 27.20 7.63 19.68
C LEU A 281 26.56 6.47 20.46
N PHE A 282 27.33 5.56 21.00
CA PHE A 282 26.86 4.33 21.67
C PHE A 282 25.96 4.58 22.89
N GLY A 283 26.00 5.78 23.50
CA GLY A 283 25.10 6.18 24.59
C GLY A 283 23.81 6.89 24.14
N LEU A 284 23.56 7.00 22.81
CA LEU A 284 22.37 7.63 22.27
C LEU A 284 21.13 6.75 22.51
N ILE A 285 20.04 7.38 22.98
CA ILE A 285 18.75 6.73 23.26
C ILE A 285 17.76 7.03 22.13
N ASN A 286 17.67 8.31 21.73
CA ASN A 286 16.73 8.76 20.71
C ASN A 286 17.48 9.36 19.53
N MET A 287 17.19 8.87 18.32
CA MET A 287 17.71 9.40 17.07
C MET A 287 16.58 9.70 16.10
N ASN A 288 16.46 10.95 15.71
CA ASN A 288 15.52 11.37 14.67
C ASN A 288 16.30 11.93 13.47
N LEU A 289 16.15 11.26 12.32
CA LEU A 289 16.73 11.57 11.03
C LEU A 289 15.65 11.75 9.96
N SER A 290 14.40 11.91 10.36
CA SER A 290 13.25 11.98 9.45
C SER A 290 13.31 13.18 8.49
N ASP A 291 12.56 13.08 7.39
CA ASP A 291 12.39 14.14 6.39
C ASP A 291 13.72 14.65 5.80
N ASN A 292 14.65 13.74 5.52
CA ASN A 292 15.90 14.04 4.83
C ASN A 292 15.95 13.31 3.46
N ARG A 293 17.13 13.15 2.88
CA ARG A 293 17.32 12.47 1.59
C ARG A 293 18.31 11.31 1.69
N ILE A 294 18.37 10.66 2.85
CA ILE A 294 19.30 9.57 3.11
C ILE A 294 18.93 8.37 2.23
N LEU A 295 19.92 7.88 1.46
CA LEU A 295 19.81 6.69 0.62
C LEU A 295 20.35 5.45 1.34
N VAL A 296 21.44 5.62 2.11
CA VAL A 296 22.18 4.51 2.70
C VAL A 296 22.53 4.81 4.15
N LEU A 297 22.32 3.82 5.01
CA LEU A 297 22.78 3.81 6.39
C LEU A 297 24.12 3.05 6.49
N PRO A 298 25.11 3.56 7.25
CA PRO A 298 26.36 2.84 7.43
C PRO A 298 26.19 1.62 8.35
N GLU A 299 27.00 0.60 8.15
CA GLU A 299 27.05 -0.59 9.03
C GLU A 299 27.36 -0.25 10.50
N THR A 300 28.01 0.89 10.72
CA THR A 300 28.30 1.36 12.08
C THR A 300 27.07 1.79 12.88
N ILE A 301 25.89 1.89 12.25
CA ILE A 301 24.62 2.18 12.93
C ILE A 301 24.33 1.15 14.02
N GLY A 302 24.66 -0.13 13.79
CA GLY A 302 24.49 -1.22 14.77
C GLY A 302 25.29 -1.07 16.07
N ARG A 303 26.25 -0.14 16.12
CA ARG A 303 27.01 0.16 17.35
C ARG A 303 26.25 1.04 18.35
N LEU A 304 25.09 1.57 17.98
CA LEU A 304 24.25 2.39 18.85
C LEU A 304 23.52 1.52 19.88
N SER A 305 24.27 0.84 20.73
CA SER A 305 23.75 -0.22 21.61
C SER A 305 22.72 0.25 22.63
N SER A 306 22.64 1.55 22.95
CA SER A 306 21.67 2.12 23.87
C SER A 306 20.41 2.67 23.18
N LEU A 307 20.33 2.57 21.83
CA LEU A 307 19.25 3.20 21.07
C LEU A 307 17.90 2.51 21.33
N GLU A 308 16.92 3.28 21.74
CA GLU A 308 15.55 2.84 21.99
C GLU A 308 14.58 3.34 20.92
N MET A 309 14.84 4.52 20.34
CA MET A 309 14.02 5.11 19.30
C MET A 309 14.86 5.53 18.09
N LEU A 310 14.49 5.02 16.92
CA LEU A 310 15.08 5.39 15.63
C LEU A 310 13.98 5.80 14.66
N ASP A 311 13.99 7.06 14.30
CA ASP A 311 13.06 7.63 13.34
C ASP A 311 13.78 8.01 12.04
N LEU A 312 13.43 7.33 10.97
CA LEU A 312 14.00 7.47 9.62
C LEU A 312 12.93 7.77 8.57
N HIS A 313 11.71 8.13 9.00
CA HIS A 313 10.63 8.35 8.04
C HIS A 313 10.93 9.45 7.03
N GLY A 314 10.30 9.38 5.85
CA GLY A 314 10.42 10.42 4.84
C GLY A 314 11.83 10.56 4.25
N ASN A 315 12.56 9.44 4.10
CA ASN A 315 13.87 9.40 3.46
C ASN A 315 13.79 8.66 2.10
N LYS A 316 14.94 8.26 1.56
CA LYS A 316 15.04 7.52 0.30
C LYS A 316 15.78 6.20 0.48
N ILE A 317 15.70 5.62 1.66
CA ILE A 317 16.44 4.41 2.02
C ILE A 317 15.86 3.24 1.21
N SER A 318 16.72 2.58 0.41
CA SER A 318 16.34 1.43 -0.40
C SER A 318 16.64 0.09 0.26
N GLU A 319 17.63 0.07 1.15
CA GLU A 319 18.08 -1.13 1.85
C GLU A 319 18.55 -0.76 3.28
N LEU A 320 18.30 -1.65 4.22
CA LEU A 320 18.84 -1.53 5.58
C LEU A 320 20.08 -2.41 5.71
N PRO A 321 21.13 -1.94 6.42
CA PRO A 321 22.29 -2.77 6.70
C PRO A 321 21.93 -3.93 7.65
N GLU A 322 22.61 -5.06 7.52
CA GLU A 322 22.42 -6.23 8.40
C GLU A 322 22.65 -5.89 9.88
N SER A 323 23.52 -4.92 10.15
CA SER A 323 23.81 -4.43 11.50
C SER A 323 22.64 -3.73 12.19
N ILE A 324 21.55 -3.42 11.48
CA ILE A 324 20.34 -2.89 12.12
C ILE A 324 19.82 -3.83 13.20
N GLY A 325 19.99 -5.15 13.00
CA GLY A 325 19.62 -6.18 13.98
C GLY A 325 20.46 -6.19 15.24
N ASP A 326 21.54 -5.42 15.33
CA ASP A 326 22.39 -5.32 16.50
C ASP A 326 21.92 -4.22 17.49
N LEU A 327 20.87 -3.48 17.12
CA LEU A 327 20.22 -2.49 17.99
C LEU A 327 19.28 -3.16 19.01
N LEU A 328 19.83 -4.01 19.86
CA LEU A 328 19.07 -4.93 20.74
C LEU A 328 18.15 -4.23 21.74
N ASN A 329 18.36 -2.94 22.02
CA ASN A 329 17.53 -2.14 22.92
C ASN A 329 16.43 -1.36 22.21
N LEU A 330 16.35 -1.46 20.86
CA LEU A 330 15.38 -0.71 20.07
C LEU A 330 13.94 -1.10 20.42
N VAL A 331 13.13 -0.08 20.71
CA VAL A 331 11.70 -0.19 21.06
C VAL A 331 10.82 0.35 19.95
N HIS A 332 11.24 1.45 19.32
CA HIS A 332 10.49 2.10 18.25
C HIS A 332 11.36 2.27 17.00
N LEU A 333 10.88 1.77 15.87
CA LEU A 333 11.53 1.90 14.57
C LEU A 333 10.52 2.42 13.55
N ASN A 334 10.73 3.64 13.10
CA ASN A 334 9.92 4.25 12.04
C ASN A 334 10.72 4.35 10.74
N LEU A 335 10.28 3.64 9.73
CA LEU A 335 10.86 3.58 8.38
C LEU A 335 9.85 4.00 7.31
N SER A 336 8.72 4.60 7.71
CA SER A 336 7.66 4.97 6.77
C SER A 336 8.13 5.98 5.71
N GLY A 337 7.53 5.93 4.53
CA GLY A 337 7.85 6.88 3.45
C GLY A 337 9.27 6.75 2.92
N ASN A 338 9.78 5.53 2.76
CA ASN A 338 11.09 5.22 2.18
C ASN A 338 10.95 4.43 0.86
N GLN A 339 12.01 3.81 0.38
CA GLN A 339 12.05 3.04 -0.86
C GLN A 339 12.45 1.57 -0.62
N LEU A 340 12.20 1.06 0.59
CA LEU A 340 12.56 -0.31 0.99
C LEU A 340 11.78 -1.32 0.15
N LYS A 341 12.49 -2.32 -0.38
CA LYS A 341 11.91 -3.46 -1.11
C LYS A 341 11.87 -4.73 -0.27
N THR A 342 12.79 -4.84 0.65
CA THR A 342 12.94 -5.99 1.57
C THR A 342 13.47 -5.51 2.91
N LEU A 343 13.33 -6.35 3.92
CA LEU A 343 13.97 -6.17 5.22
C LEU A 343 15.06 -7.23 5.40
N PRO A 344 16.20 -6.90 6.06
CA PRO A 344 17.22 -7.89 6.38
C PRO A 344 16.67 -8.90 7.39
N PRO A 345 17.02 -10.18 7.28
CA PRO A 345 16.61 -11.21 8.24
C PRO A 345 17.00 -10.91 9.68
N THR A 346 18.04 -10.11 9.88
CA THR A 346 18.54 -9.70 11.21
C THR A 346 17.56 -8.82 11.97
N ILE A 347 16.53 -8.25 11.31
CA ILE A 347 15.45 -7.50 11.98
C ILE A 347 14.83 -8.34 13.11
N GLY A 348 14.74 -9.66 12.94
CA GLY A 348 14.21 -10.58 13.95
C GLY A 348 15.00 -10.66 15.26
N LYS A 349 16.21 -10.08 15.33
CA LYS A 349 16.97 -9.98 16.58
C LYS A 349 16.45 -8.88 17.51
N LEU A 350 15.62 -7.97 17.02
CA LEU A 350 15.09 -6.83 17.77
C LEU A 350 13.95 -7.25 18.71
N VAL A 351 14.22 -8.17 19.62
CA VAL A 351 13.19 -8.80 20.48
C VAL A 351 12.46 -7.83 21.42
N ARG A 352 13.02 -6.63 21.65
CA ARG A 352 12.40 -5.57 22.46
C ARG A 352 11.56 -4.59 21.64
N LEU A 353 11.57 -4.71 20.30
CA LEU A 353 10.82 -3.82 19.42
C LEU A 353 9.33 -3.93 19.70
N GLN A 354 8.67 -2.81 19.96
CA GLN A 354 7.25 -2.70 20.22
C GLN A 354 6.49 -2.06 19.06
N ASP A 355 7.05 -1.03 18.43
CA ASP A 355 6.44 -0.34 17.31
C ASP A 355 7.34 -0.42 16.07
N LEU A 356 6.81 -0.96 14.99
CA LEU A 356 7.48 -1.04 13.70
C LEU A 356 6.56 -0.44 12.63
N ASP A 357 6.98 0.72 12.10
CA ASP A 357 6.28 1.37 10.99
C ASP A 357 7.10 1.24 9.70
N LEU A 358 6.53 0.53 8.73
CA LEU A 358 7.08 0.26 7.40
C LEU A 358 6.17 0.84 6.30
N SER A 359 5.18 1.65 6.67
CA SER A 359 4.18 2.15 5.71
C SER A 359 4.80 2.97 4.59
N SER A 360 4.12 3.03 3.46
CA SER A 360 4.55 3.83 2.29
C SER A 360 5.96 3.48 1.82
N ASN A 361 6.19 2.21 1.53
CA ASN A 361 7.41 1.66 0.94
C ASN A 361 7.07 0.82 -0.30
N GLY A 362 8.04 0.06 -0.81
CA GLY A 362 7.84 -0.90 -1.91
C GLY A 362 8.10 -2.35 -1.48
N ILE A 363 7.78 -2.69 -0.24
CA ILE A 363 8.06 -4.02 0.33
C ILE A 363 7.13 -5.05 -0.31
N MET A 364 7.73 -6.09 -0.90
CA MET A 364 6.98 -7.19 -1.52
C MET A 364 6.82 -8.39 -0.59
N VAL A 365 7.80 -8.61 0.28
CA VAL A 365 7.85 -9.78 1.16
C VAL A 365 8.39 -9.38 2.53
N LEU A 366 7.70 -9.78 3.58
CA LEU A 366 8.20 -9.70 4.95
C LEU A 366 9.05 -10.95 5.26
N PRO A 367 10.19 -10.80 5.94
CA PRO A 367 11.01 -11.96 6.29
C PRO A 367 10.31 -12.83 7.36
N GLU A 368 10.50 -14.14 7.29
CA GLU A 368 9.97 -15.08 8.28
C GLU A 368 10.44 -14.78 9.72
N THR A 369 11.56 -14.11 9.84
CA THR A 369 12.12 -13.69 11.14
C THR A 369 11.30 -12.60 11.83
N ILE A 370 10.30 -12.00 11.16
CA ILE A 370 9.36 -11.07 11.78
C ILE A 370 8.67 -11.71 13.00
N GLY A 371 8.39 -13.02 12.92
CA GLY A 371 7.82 -13.79 14.03
C GLY A 371 8.70 -13.92 15.28
N SER A 372 9.95 -13.45 15.23
CA SER A 372 10.85 -13.40 16.41
C SER A 372 10.66 -12.12 17.23
N LEU A 373 9.89 -11.15 16.75
CA LEU A 373 9.59 -9.89 17.43
C LEU A 373 8.49 -10.09 18.49
N VAL A 374 8.81 -10.82 19.54
CA VAL A 374 7.83 -11.26 20.56
C VAL A 374 7.23 -10.11 21.37
N SER A 375 7.90 -8.97 21.46
CA SER A 375 7.40 -7.76 22.15
C SER A 375 6.65 -6.81 21.23
N LEU A 376 6.52 -7.14 19.92
CA LEU A 376 5.89 -6.27 18.94
C LEU A 376 4.41 -6.08 19.26
N LYS A 377 4.00 -4.82 19.42
CA LYS A 377 2.63 -4.39 19.71
C LYS A 377 1.95 -3.80 18.49
N LYS A 378 2.71 -3.04 17.70
CA LYS A 378 2.18 -2.38 16.52
C LYS A 378 3.05 -2.70 15.31
N LEU A 379 2.41 -3.21 14.28
CA LEU A 379 3.01 -3.42 12.96
C LEU A 379 2.18 -2.67 11.93
N ASN A 380 2.80 -1.67 11.33
CA ASN A 380 2.20 -0.93 10.23
C ASN A 380 2.96 -1.22 8.94
N VAL A 381 2.29 -1.84 7.98
CA VAL A 381 2.81 -2.16 6.64
C VAL A 381 1.88 -1.62 5.54
N GLU A 382 1.08 -0.59 5.86
CA GLU A 382 0.19 0.05 4.90
C GLU A 382 0.94 0.57 3.66
N THR A 383 0.27 0.58 2.52
CA THR A 383 0.79 1.17 1.28
C THR A 383 2.14 0.57 0.88
N ASN A 384 2.13 -0.74 0.65
CA ASN A 384 3.25 -1.55 0.17
C ASN A 384 2.79 -2.47 -0.98
N ASP A 385 3.64 -3.38 -1.42
CA ASP A 385 3.36 -4.35 -2.47
C ASP A 385 3.28 -5.80 -1.94
N ILE A 386 2.94 -5.99 -0.65
CA ILE A 386 2.96 -7.28 0.04
C ILE A 386 1.85 -8.18 -0.50
N GLU A 387 2.23 -9.37 -0.98
CA GLU A 387 1.26 -10.37 -1.46
C GLU A 387 0.86 -11.37 -0.37
N GLU A 388 1.72 -11.60 0.62
CA GLU A 388 1.51 -12.56 1.69
C GLU A 388 2.16 -12.12 2.99
N ILE A 389 1.46 -12.25 4.11
CA ILE A 389 2.02 -12.10 5.45
C ILE A 389 2.56 -13.47 5.89
N PRO A 390 3.82 -13.56 6.36
CA PRO A 390 4.41 -14.84 6.75
C PRO A 390 3.64 -15.47 7.92
N HIS A 391 3.49 -16.79 7.91
CA HIS A 391 2.77 -17.52 8.94
C HIS A 391 3.41 -17.39 10.34
N THR A 392 4.68 -17.05 10.40
CA THR A 392 5.40 -16.81 11.65
C THR A 392 4.89 -15.61 12.43
N ILE A 393 4.09 -14.71 11.80
CA ILE A 393 3.46 -13.57 12.48
C ILE A 393 2.66 -14.00 13.73
N GLY A 394 2.09 -15.21 13.72
CA GLY A 394 1.38 -15.78 14.86
C GLY A 394 2.24 -15.99 16.12
N ARG A 395 3.56 -15.83 16.02
CA ARG A 395 4.50 -15.86 17.17
C ARG A 395 4.64 -14.50 17.85
N CYS A 396 4.19 -13.43 17.21
CA CYS A 396 4.14 -12.08 17.80
C CYS A 396 2.96 -12.00 18.78
N THR A 397 3.08 -12.69 19.90
CA THR A 397 1.98 -12.86 20.88
C THR A 397 1.57 -11.58 21.61
N SER A 398 2.36 -10.53 21.51
CA SER A 398 2.06 -9.21 22.08
C SER A 398 1.44 -8.25 21.06
N LEU A 399 1.19 -8.69 19.81
CA LEU A 399 0.71 -7.82 18.74
C LEU A 399 -0.75 -7.38 19.02
N GLU A 400 -0.91 -6.07 19.20
CA GLU A 400 -2.17 -5.39 19.48
C GLU A 400 -2.78 -4.77 18.21
N HIS A 401 -1.93 -4.22 17.33
CA HIS A 401 -2.37 -3.53 16.11
C HIS A 401 -1.63 -4.07 14.88
N LEU A 402 -2.38 -4.51 13.89
CA LEU A 402 -1.87 -4.91 12.57
C LEU A 402 -2.56 -4.09 11.49
N HIS A 403 -1.82 -3.18 10.87
CA HIS A 403 -2.28 -2.37 9.75
C HIS A 403 -1.58 -2.82 8.46
N ALA A 404 -2.36 -3.34 7.51
CA ALA A 404 -1.86 -3.82 6.22
C ALA A 404 -2.73 -3.36 5.04
N ASP A 405 -3.30 -2.16 5.17
CA ASP A 405 -4.12 -1.53 4.15
C ASP A 405 -3.31 -1.23 2.88
N TYR A 406 -3.97 -1.14 1.74
CA TYR A 406 -3.33 -0.77 0.47
C TYR A 406 -2.13 -1.65 0.12
N ASN A 407 -2.35 -2.98 0.11
CA ASN A 407 -1.37 -3.98 -0.29
C ASN A 407 -1.94 -4.89 -1.40
N ARG A 408 -1.29 -6.01 -1.66
CA ARG A 408 -1.72 -7.01 -2.66
C ARG A 408 -2.04 -8.36 -2.02
N LEU A 409 -2.45 -8.35 -0.75
CA LEU A 409 -2.72 -9.57 0.02
C LEU A 409 -3.84 -10.39 -0.63
N LYS A 410 -3.56 -11.65 -0.92
CA LYS A 410 -4.52 -12.61 -1.47
C LYS A 410 -5.29 -13.35 -0.38
N ALA A 411 -4.67 -13.50 0.78
CA ALA A 411 -5.23 -14.11 1.98
C ALA A 411 -4.46 -13.66 3.22
N LEU A 412 -5.11 -13.77 4.37
CA LEU A 412 -4.44 -13.72 5.67
C LEU A 412 -4.06 -15.14 6.10
N PRO A 413 -2.86 -15.36 6.67
CA PRO A 413 -2.50 -16.68 7.17
C PRO A 413 -3.37 -17.04 8.39
N GLU A 414 -3.68 -18.33 8.57
CA GLU A 414 -4.41 -18.85 9.74
C GLU A 414 -3.75 -18.47 11.08
N ALA A 415 -2.46 -18.15 11.04
CA ALA A 415 -1.70 -17.73 12.21
C ALA A 415 -2.17 -16.38 12.77
N VAL A 416 -2.66 -15.47 11.93
CA VAL A 416 -3.22 -14.17 12.37
C VAL A 416 -4.40 -14.39 13.29
N GLY A 417 -5.30 -15.30 12.93
CA GLY A 417 -6.47 -15.63 13.76
C GLY A 417 -6.13 -16.22 15.14
N LYS A 418 -4.87 -16.55 15.41
CA LYS A 418 -4.40 -17.09 16.70
C LYS A 418 -3.75 -16.05 17.62
N ILE A 419 -3.62 -14.79 17.17
CA ILE A 419 -3.01 -13.71 17.96
C ILE A 419 -4.07 -13.17 18.93
N GLY A 420 -4.18 -13.78 20.11
CA GLY A 420 -5.23 -13.43 21.09
C GLY A 420 -5.16 -12.00 21.64
N SER A 421 -4.00 -11.35 21.55
CA SER A 421 -3.77 -9.95 21.95
C SER A 421 -4.23 -8.92 20.91
N LEU A 422 -4.55 -9.35 19.67
CA LEU A 422 -4.86 -8.45 18.57
C LEU A 422 -6.17 -7.67 18.86
N GLU A 423 -6.07 -6.35 18.92
CA GLU A 423 -7.19 -5.43 19.15
C GLU A 423 -7.69 -4.80 17.86
N VAL A 424 -6.78 -4.44 16.95
CA VAL A 424 -7.09 -3.78 15.69
C VAL A 424 -6.47 -4.55 14.52
N LEU A 425 -7.30 -4.91 13.55
CA LEU A 425 -6.89 -5.54 12.30
C LEU A 425 -7.49 -4.78 11.12
N THR A 426 -6.65 -4.12 10.34
CA THR A 426 -7.07 -3.43 9.12
C THR A 426 -6.32 -3.96 7.92
N VAL A 427 -7.05 -4.37 6.90
CA VAL A 427 -6.54 -4.95 5.65
C VAL A 427 -7.35 -4.49 4.44
N ARG A 428 -7.88 -3.27 4.49
CA ARG A 428 -8.66 -2.71 3.39
C ARG A 428 -7.81 -2.47 2.15
N TYR A 429 -8.47 -2.40 0.99
CA TYR A 429 -7.79 -2.24 -0.31
C TYR A 429 -6.73 -3.32 -0.56
N ASN A 430 -7.19 -4.59 -0.52
CA ASN A 430 -6.41 -5.78 -0.84
C ASN A 430 -7.22 -6.71 -1.78
N ASN A 431 -6.75 -7.93 -2.00
CA ASN A 431 -7.41 -8.94 -2.85
C ASN A 431 -7.84 -10.18 -2.04
N ILE A 432 -8.23 -9.97 -0.78
CA ILE A 432 -8.55 -11.06 0.15
C ILE A 432 -9.93 -11.63 -0.20
N LYS A 433 -9.97 -12.96 -0.45
CA LYS A 433 -11.22 -13.68 -0.74
C LYS A 433 -11.82 -14.34 0.48
N GLN A 434 -10.99 -14.76 1.41
CA GLN A 434 -11.42 -15.49 2.60
C GLN A 434 -10.61 -15.04 3.81
N LEU A 435 -11.30 -14.94 4.95
CA LEU A 435 -10.68 -14.70 6.25
C LEU A 435 -10.27 -16.02 6.91
N PRO A 436 -9.28 -16.01 7.82
CA PRO A 436 -8.84 -17.20 8.53
C PRO A 436 -9.98 -17.89 9.30
N THR A 437 -10.00 -19.21 9.28
CA THR A 437 -10.98 -20.01 10.05
C THR A 437 -10.69 -20.00 11.55
N THR A 438 -9.52 -19.55 11.95
CA THR A 438 -9.03 -19.51 13.35
C THR A 438 -9.43 -18.24 14.10
N MET A 439 -10.21 -17.33 13.50
CA MET A 439 -10.57 -16.03 14.09
C MET A 439 -11.34 -16.14 15.42
N ALA A 440 -11.87 -17.31 15.77
CA ALA A 440 -12.48 -17.56 17.08
C ALA A 440 -11.52 -17.33 18.26
N SER A 441 -10.21 -17.36 18.04
CA SER A 441 -9.20 -17.18 19.09
C SER A 441 -8.81 -15.71 19.32
N LEU A 442 -9.35 -14.77 18.54
CA LEU A 442 -9.10 -13.32 18.67
C LEU A 442 -9.92 -12.74 19.83
N SER A 443 -9.51 -13.08 21.06
CA SER A 443 -10.26 -12.73 22.29
C SER A 443 -10.22 -11.25 22.66
N SER A 444 -9.31 -10.47 22.06
CA SER A 444 -9.16 -9.03 22.33
C SER A 444 -9.61 -8.14 21.18
N LEU A 445 -10.02 -8.72 20.03
CA LEU A 445 -10.32 -7.97 18.82
C LEU A 445 -11.49 -7.01 19.03
N ARG A 446 -11.24 -5.72 18.77
CA ARG A 446 -12.21 -4.63 18.90
C ARG A 446 -12.60 -4.02 17.58
N GLU A 447 -11.64 -3.95 16.65
CA GLU A 447 -11.84 -3.34 15.34
C GLU A 447 -11.33 -4.25 14.23
N LEU A 448 -12.20 -4.50 13.25
CA LEU A 448 -11.90 -5.25 12.04
C LEU A 448 -12.33 -4.45 10.83
N ASP A 449 -11.38 -4.08 9.97
CA ASP A 449 -11.66 -3.47 8.67
C ASP A 449 -11.08 -4.32 7.53
N VAL A 450 -11.97 -4.94 6.77
CA VAL A 450 -11.67 -5.76 5.59
C VAL A 450 -12.40 -5.24 4.35
N SER A 451 -12.74 -3.95 4.37
CA SER A 451 -13.40 -3.27 3.25
C SER A 451 -12.52 -3.20 2.00
N PHE A 452 -13.14 -3.00 0.84
CA PHE A 452 -12.45 -2.94 -0.44
C PHE A 452 -11.54 -4.15 -0.70
N ASN A 453 -12.12 -5.35 -0.56
CA ASN A 453 -11.53 -6.64 -0.85
C ASN A 453 -12.41 -7.44 -1.82
N GLU A 454 -12.13 -8.72 -1.97
CA GLU A 454 -12.89 -9.66 -2.80
C GLU A 454 -13.55 -10.75 -1.95
N LEU A 455 -14.01 -10.39 -0.71
CA LEU A 455 -14.56 -11.39 0.23
C LEU A 455 -15.78 -12.10 -0.35
N GLU A 456 -15.71 -13.43 -0.40
CA GLU A 456 -16.81 -14.30 -0.79
C GLU A 456 -17.73 -14.61 0.41
N SER A 457 -17.15 -14.68 1.61
CA SER A 457 -17.89 -14.97 2.84
C SER A 457 -17.13 -14.52 4.10
N VAL A 458 -17.87 -14.27 5.16
CA VAL A 458 -17.33 -14.07 6.52
C VAL A 458 -17.44 -15.40 7.28
N PRO A 459 -16.34 -15.91 7.87
CA PRO A 459 -16.36 -17.20 8.55
C PRO A 459 -17.19 -17.14 9.84
N GLU A 460 -17.92 -18.21 10.13
CA GLU A 460 -18.68 -18.35 11.39
C GLU A 460 -17.80 -18.22 12.64
N SER A 461 -16.51 -18.59 12.52
CA SER A 461 -15.54 -18.49 13.61
C SER A 461 -15.31 -17.06 14.09
N LEU A 462 -15.42 -16.05 13.21
CA LEU A 462 -15.30 -14.63 13.60
C LEU A 462 -16.36 -14.24 14.64
N CYS A 463 -17.55 -14.85 14.57
CA CYS A 463 -18.65 -14.54 15.49
C CYS A 463 -18.38 -14.97 16.94
N PHE A 464 -17.28 -15.68 17.22
CA PHE A 464 -16.81 -15.97 18.57
C PHE A 464 -15.86 -14.89 19.13
N ALA A 465 -15.43 -13.93 18.32
CA ALA A 465 -14.69 -12.74 18.78
C ALA A 465 -15.66 -11.73 19.42
N THR A 466 -16.21 -12.08 20.58
CA THR A 466 -17.31 -11.35 21.25
C THR A 466 -16.91 -9.94 21.74
N THR A 467 -15.63 -9.60 21.71
CA THR A 467 -15.09 -8.27 22.06
C THR A 467 -15.17 -7.28 20.91
N LEU A 468 -15.54 -7.73 19.69
CA LEU A 468 -15.59 -6.90 18.49
C LEU A 468 -16.63 -5.78 18.64
N VAL A 469 -16.18 -4.55 18.50
CA VAL A 469 -16.99 -3.32 18.62
C VAL A 469 -17.30 -2.73 17.25
N LYS A 470 -16.29 -2.73 16.34
CA LYS A 470 -16.42 -2.18 15.00
C LYS A 470 -16.06 -3.23 13.95
N MET A 471 -16.94 -3.39 12.98
CA MET A 471 -16.76 -4.30 11.86
C MET A 471 -17.08 -3.60 10.56
N ASN A 472 -16.09 -3.49 9.67
CA ASN A 472 -16.25 -2.97 8.33
C ASN A 472 -15.93 -4.06 7.32
N ILE A 473 -16.95 -4.49 6.58
CA ILE A 473 -16.90 -5.48 5.50
C ILE A 473 -17.48 -4.89 4.21
N SER A 474 -17.50 -3.55 4.10
CA SER A 474 -18.07 -2.86 2.94
C SER A 474 -17.23 -3.04 1.68
N ASN A 475 -17.85 -2.76 0.53
CA ASN A 475 -17.15 -2.73 -0.77
C ASN A 475 -16.41 -4.04 -1.13
N ASN A 476 -17.01 -5.20 -0.78
CA ASN A 476 -16.59 -6.52 -1.27
C ASN A 476 -17.47 -6.94 -2.45
N PHE A 477 -17.38 -6.21 -3.53
CA PHE A 477 -18.30 -5.93 -4.61
C PHE A 477 -19.02 -7.11 -5.28
N ALA A 478 -18.41 -8.27 -5.36
CA ALA A 478 -18.93 -9.28 -6.26
C ALA A 478 -19.62 -10.44 -5.54
N ASP A 479 -19.15 -10.84 -4.36
CA ASP A 479 -19.40 -12.18 -3.89
C ASP A 479 -19.95 -12.30 -2.47
N LEU A 480 -19.88 -11.25 -1.63
CA LEU A 480 -20.41 -11.29 -0.28
C LEU A 480 -21.94 -11.18 -0.28
N GLN A 481 -22.60 -12.34 -0.28
CA GLN A 481 -24.06 -12.45 -0.39
C GLN A 481 -24.76 -12.67 0.97
N PHE A 482 -24.05 -13.17 1.96
CA PHE A 482 -24.62 -13.57 3.23
C PHE A 482 -23.71 -13.19 4.39
N LEU A 483 -24.32 -12.78 5.50
CA LEU A 483 -23.65 -12.72 6.79
C LEU A 483 -23.66 -14.11 7.45
N PRO A 484 -22.70 -14.39 8.34
CA PRO A 484 -22.68 -15.64 9.12
C PRO A 484 -23.97 -15.77 9.96
N ARG A 485 -24.46 -16.98 10.08
CA ARG A 485 -25.69 -17.24 10.84
C ARG A 485 -25.54 -16.92 12.32
N SER A 486 -24.33 -16.96 12.84
CA SER A 486 -24.00 -16.69 14.24
C SER A 486 -23.60 -15.22 14.50
N ILE A 487 -23.81 -14.28 13.55
CA ILE A 487 -23.46 -12.87 13.70
C ILE A 487 -23.99 -12.25 15.00
N GLY A 488 -25.14 -12.71 15.47
CA GLY A 488 -25.74 -12.25 16.73
C GLY A 488 -24.93 -12.55 17.99
N ASN A 489 -23.88 -13.39 17.92
CA ASN A 489 -22.97 -13.65 19.03
C ASN A 489 -22.00 -12.49 19.27
N LEU A 490 -21.88 -11.55 18.33
CA LEU A 490 -21.07 -10.35 18.50
C LEU A 490 -21.80 -9.33 19.39
N GLU A 491 -22.01 -9.69 20.65
CA GLU A 491 -22.83 -8.93 21.62
C GLU A 491 -22.27 -7.51 21.89
N SER A 492 -20.96 -7.29 21.66
CA SER A 492 -20.30 -6.00 21.85
C SER A 492 -20.35 -5.10 20.61
N LEU A 493 -20.87 -5.59 19.48
CA LEU A 493 -20.83 -4.87 18.20
C LEU A 493 -21.70 -3.60 18.27
N GLU A 494 -21.06 -2.45 18.07
CA GLU A 494 -21.68 -1.12 18.06
C GLU A 494 -21.78 -0.53 16.65
N GLU A 495 -20.80 -0.83 15.79
CA GLU A 495 -20.70 -0.30 14.44
C GLU A 495 -20.53 -1.45 13.43
N LEU A 496 -21.42 -1.51 12.45
CA LEU A 496 -21.34 -2.45 11.33
C LEU A 496 -21.53 -1.71 10.02
N ASP A 497 -20.48 -1.69 9.19
CA ASP A 497 -20.58 -1.27 7.81
C ASP A 497 -20.47 -2.49 6.88
N MET A 498 -21.53 -2.76 6.15
CA MET A 498 -21.58 -3.80 5.13
C MET A 498 -22.09 -3.27 3.79
N SER A 499 -21.95 -1.96 3.57
CA SER A 499 -22.40 -1.30 2.34
C SER A 499 -21.73 -1.84 1.08
N ASN A 500 -22.35 -1.64 -0.05
CA ASN A 500 -21.84 -2.02 -1.38
C ASN A 500 -21.42 -3.49 -1.50
N ASN A 501 -22.30 -4.40 -1.07
CA ASN A 501 -22.16 -5.84 -1.21
C ASN A 501 -23.38 -6.44 -1.95
N GLN A 502 -23.53 -7.78 -1.95
CA GLN A 502 -24.64 -8.49 -2.57
C GLN A 502 -25.60 -9.12 -1.55
N ILE A 503 -25.65 -8.58 -0.33
CA ILE A 503 -26.44 -9.14 0.77
C ILE A 503 -27.92 -8.86 0.52
N ARG A 504 -28.73 -9.95 0.54
CA ARG A 504 -30.18 -9.88 0.27
C ARG A 504 -31.04 -9.96 1.52
N SER A 505 -30.53 -10.57 2.59
CA SER A 505 -31.29 -10.73 3.83
C SER A 505 -30.35 -10.81 5.03
N LEU A 506 -30.80 -10.30 6.16
CA LEU A 506 -30.10 -10.45 7.43
C LEU A 506 -30.50 -11.79 8.07
N PRO A 507 -29.56 -12.48 8.76
CA PRO A 507 -29.85 -13.71 9.47
C PRO A 507 -30.71 -13.47 10.71
N ASP A 508 -31.45 -14.48 11.16
CA ASP A 508 -32.36 -14.38 12.30
C ASP A 508 -31.64 -14.00 13.61
N SER A 509 -30.35 -14.35 13.75
CA SER A 509 -29.51 -13.98 14.91
C SER A 509 -29.21 -12.49 15.01
N PHE A 510 -29.38 -11.75 13.91
CA PHE A 510 -29.13 -10.29 13.87
C PHE A 510 -29.94 -9.54 14.97
N ARG A 511 -31.08 -10.07 15.37
CA ARG A 511 -31.89 -9.59 16.50
C ARG A 511 -31.13 -9.49 17.83
N MET A 512 -30.03 -10.24 17.99
CA MET A 512 -29.24 -10.29 19.22
C MET A 512 -28.22 -9.13 19.33
N LEU A 513 -28.01 -8.38 18.25
CA LEU A 513 -27.07 -7.24 18.22
C LEU A 513 -27.65 -6.01 18.93
N THR A 514 -27.94 -6.14 20.23
CA THR A 514 -28.66 -5.10 21.00
C THR A 514 -27.85 -3.85 21.22
N ARG A 515 -26.52 -3.88 21.09
CA ARG A 515 -25.62 -2.72 21.23
C ARG A 515 -25.37 -2.00 19.92
N LEU A 516 -25.85 -2.51 18.78
CA LEU A 516 -25.59 -1.93 17.46
C LEU A 516 -26.18 -0.52 17.36
N ARG A 517 -25.33 0.48 17.14
CA ARG A 517 -25.71 1.92 17.05
C ARG A 517 -25.63 2.41 15.62
N VAL A 518 -24.60 2.01 14.91
CA VAL A 518 -24.35 2.41 13.52
C VAL A 518 -24.48 1.18 12.63
N LEU A 519 -25.35 1.26 11.64
CA LEU A 519 -25.55 0.21 10.65
C LEU A 519 -25.60 0.85 9.26
N ASN A 520 -24.61 0.55 8.44
CA ASN A 520 -24.59 0.95 7.04
C ASN A 520 -24.80 -0.28 6.14
N VAL A 521 -25.88 -0.26 5.38
CA VAL A 521 -26.29 -1.35 4.45
C VAL A 521 -26.49 -0.84 3.03
N GLU A 522 -26.13 0.42 2.76
CA GLU A 522 -26.35 1.06 1.47
C GLU A 522 -25.68 0.26 0.34
N GLY A 523 -26.27 0.30 -0.87
CA GLY A 523 -25.70 -0.41 -2.02
C GLY A 523 -25.86 -1.94 -1.99
N ASN A 524 -26.66 -2.52 -1.05
CA ASN A 524 -27.03 -3.93 -1.04
C ASN A 524 -28.41 -4.16 -1.63
N PRO A 525 -28.67 -5.29 -2.33
CA PRO A 525 -30.00 -5.67 -2.80
C PRO A 525 -30.86 -6.25 -1.67
N LEU A 526 -30.89 -5.57 -0.51
CA LEU A 526 -31.52 -6.05 0.71
C LEU A 526 -33.05 -6.08 0.58
N ALA A 527 -33.64 -7.27 0.72
CA ALA A 527 -35.09 -7.47 0.71
C ALA A 527 -35.68 -7.52 2.12
N VAL A 528 -34.92 -7.97 3.10
CA VAL A 528 -35.31 -8.11 4.51
C VAL A 528 -34.13 -7.64 5.38
N PRO A 529 -34.34 -6.62 6.22
CA PRO A 529 -35.55 -5.80 6.42
C PRO A 529 -35.87 -4.86 5.25
N PRO A 530 -37.12 -4.37 5.13
CA PRO A 530 -37.50 -3.40 4.10
C PRO A 530 -36.87 -2.02 4.35
N ARG A 531 -36.70 -1.25 3.28
CA ARG A 531 -35.96 0.03 3.27
C ARG A 531 -36.45 1.05 4.30
N ASN A 532 -37.75 1.17 4.48
CA ASN A 532 -38.35 2.09 5.47
C ASN A 532 -37.97 1.76 6.92
N ILE A 533 -37.61 0.52 7.22
CA ILE A 533 -37.10 0.13 8.55
C ILE A 533 -35.62 0.49 8.69
N ILE A 534 -34.84 0.32 7.61
CA ILE A 534 -33.41 0.66 7.57
C ILE A 534 -33.22 2.16 7.81
N GLU A 535 -34.04 3.00 7.20
CA GLU A 535 -34.02 4.45 7.33
C GLU A 535 -34.27 4.95 8.78
N ASN A 536 -34.89 4.11 9.63
CA ASN A 536 -35.10 4.40 11.04
C ASN A 536 -33.91 4.03 11.94
N GLY A 537 -32.80 3.53 11.35
CA GLY A 537 -31.54 3.25 12.02
C GLY A 537 -31.38 1.82 12.57
N ALA A 538 -30.21 1.55 13.11
CA ALA A 538 -29.77 0.21 13.52
C ALA A 538 -30.74 -0.48 14.51
N GLN A 539 -31.19 0.22 15.53
CA GLN A 539 -32.07 -0.34 16.56
C GLN A 539 -33.45 -0.72 15.99
N ALA A 540 -33.97 0.04 15.01
CA ALA A 540 -35.21 -0.30 14.33
C ALA A 540 -35.07 -1.60 13.52
N VAL A 541 -33.92 -1.81 12.90
CA VAL A 541 -33.59 -3.05 12.20
C VAL A 541 -33.53 -4.24 13.14
N VAL A 542 -32.81 -4.11 14.26
CA VAL A 542 -32.69 -5.16 15.30
C VAL A 542 -34.09 -5.54 15.82
N GLN A 543 -34.91 -4.54 16.18
CA GLN A 543 -36.28 -4.76 16.67
C GLN A 543 -37.17 -5.42 15.62
N TYR A 544 -37.06 -4.99 14.36
CA TYR A 544 -37.80 -5.61 13.26
C TYR A 544 -37.45 -7.09 13.11
N MET A 545 -36.16 -7.43 13.14
CA MET A 545 -35.70 -8.82 13.06
C MET A 545 -36.21 -9.67 14.26
N ALA A 546 -36.25 -9.09 15.46
CA ALA A 546 -36.81 -9.74 16.62
C ALA A 546 -38.31 -10.05 16.44
N ASN A 547 -39.08 -9.07 15.96
CA ASN A 547 -40.51 -9.26 15.70
C ASN A 547 -40.78 -10.28 14.58
N LEU A 548 -39.95 -10.29 13.54
CA LEU A 548 -40.04 -11.22 12.41
C LEU A 548 -39.88 -12.67 12.87
N VAL A 549 -38.88 -12.95 13.72
CA VAL A 549 -38.62 -14.27 14.27
C VAL A 549 -39.77 -14.68 15.19
N ALA A 550 -40.21 -13.79 16.10
CA ALA A 550 -41.35 -14.08 17.01
C ALA A 550 -42.63 -14.45 16.24
N GLN A 551 -42.91 -13.77 15.12
CA GLN A 551 -44.07 -14.12 14.27
C GLN A 551 -43.94 -15.47 13.58
N ARG A 552 -42.73 -15.90 13.19
CA ARG A 552 -42.48 -17.24 12.64
C ARG A 552 -42.67 -18.31 13.67
N ASP A 553 -42.19 -18.08 14.91
CA ASP A 553 -42.33 -19.04 16.03
C ASP A 553 -43.79 -19.25 16.42
N VAL A 554 -44.61 -18.19 16.42
CA VAL A 554 -46.04 -18.26 16.67
C VAL A 554 -46.78 -19.06 15.57
N LYS A 555 -46.39 -18.90 14.31
CA LYS A 555 -46.96 -19.62 13.17
C LYS A 555 -46.56 -21.10 13.13
N SER A 556 -45.40 -21.44 13.67
CA SER A 556 -44.85 -22.80 13.69
C SER A 556 -45.34 -23.64 14.87
N GLN A 557 -46.01 -23.04 15.90
CA GLN A 557 -46.66 -23.82 16.93
C GLN A 557 -47.83 -24.56 16.31
N PRO A 558 -47.88 -25.90 16.38
CA PRO A 558 -49.04 -26.65 15.94
C PRO A 558 -50.24 -26.18 16.78
N VAL A 559 -51.28 -25.70 16.09
CA VAL A 559 -52.55 -25.37 16.73
C VAL A 559 -53.02 -26.62 17.44
N ASN A 560 -52.74 -26.71 18.72
CA ASN A 560 -53.35 -27.70 19.59
C ASN A 560 -54.85 -27.39 19.61
N GLN A 561 -55.58 -27.89 18.61
CA GLN A 561 -57.02 -27.99 18.70
C GLN A 561 -57.30 -28.83 19.97
N LYS A 562 -57.66 -28.11 21.04
CA LYS A 562 -58.33 -28.72 22.19
C LYS A 562 -59.56 -29.44 21.64
N LYS A 563 -59.40 -30.69 21.23
CA LYS A 563 -60.52 -31.59 21.05
C LYS A 563 -61.25 -31.65 22.42
N SER A 564 -62.43 -31.04 22.43
CA SER A 564 -63.34 -31.05 23.57
C SER A 564 -63.49 -32.49 24.05
N TRP A 565 -63.29 -32.73 25.36
CA TRP A 565 -63.44 -33.99 26.06
C TRP A 565 -64.82 -34.63 25.91
N ALA A 566 -65.76 -33.91 25.23
CA ALA A 566 -67.13 -34.36 24.99
C ALA A 566 -67.32 -35.44 23.90
N GLN A 567 -66.30 -35.79 23.11
CA GLN A 567 -66.38 -36.76 22.00
C GLN A 567 -65.69 -38.09 22.24
N ILE A 568 -65.10 -38.34 23.43
CA ILE A 568 -64.41 -39.62 23.74
C ILE A 568 -65.32 -40.64 24.51
N CYS A 569 -66.57 -40.28 24.84
CA CYS A 569 -67.39 -41.15 25.66
C CYS A 569 -68.40 -42.07 24.92
N CYS A 570 -68.24 -42.27 23.63
CA CYS A 570 -69.14 -43.15 22.90
C CYS A 570 -68.42 -44.18 22.03
N PHE A 571 -67.72 -45.16 22.61
CA PHE A 571 -67.49 -46.46 21.98
C PHE A 571 -66.72 -47.37 22.96
N SER A 572 -67.51 -47.84 23.96
CA SER A 572 -67.11 -48.98 24.78
C SER A 572 -68.17 -50.07 24.59
N ARG A 573 -67.88 -51.03 23.74
CA ARG A 573 -68.50 -52.37 23.88
C ARG A 573 -67.68 -53.45 23.16
N SER A 574 -67.03 -54.23 23.95
CA SER A 574 -66.88 -55.68 23.88
C SER A 574 -66.41 -56.31 22.56
N ASN A 575 -65.27 -57.00 22.65
CA ASN A 575 -65.27 -58.44 22.43
C ASN A 575 -64.06 -59.11 23.09
N LYS A 576 -64.39 -60.02 24.07
CA LYS A 576 -63.55 -61.06 24.62
C LYS A 576 -63.28 -62.10 23.52
N ARG A 577 -62.04 -62.57 23.38
CA ARG A 577 -61.71 -64.01 23.24
C ARG A 577 -60.19 -64.21 23.14
N LYS A 578 -59.70 -64.87 24.18
CA LYS A 578 -58.92 -66.10 24.27
C LYS A 578 -57.48 -66.11 23.75
N ARG A 579 -56.56 -66.21 24.75
CA ARG A 579 -55.66 -67.33 25.12
C ARG A 579 -54.92 -68.02 23.98
N ASN A 580 -53.61 -67.97 24.10
CA ASN A 580 -52.58 -69.01 24.22
C ASN A 580 -51.26 -68.31 24.03
N GLY A 581 -50.27 -68.30 24.88
CA GLY A 581 -49.64 -69.35 25.67
C GLY A 581 -48.55 -70.03 24.87
N MET A 582 -47.31 -69.64 25.14
CA MET A 582 -46.11 -70.48 25.21
C MET A 582 -44.85 -69.64 25.14
N ASP A 583 -44.17 -69.57 26.13
CA ASP A 583 -42.90 -69.96 26.72
C ASP A 583 -41.74 -70.30 25.74
N TYR A 584 -40.59 -70.14 26.35
CA TYR A 584 -39.19 -70.56 26.06
C TYR A 584 -38.31 -69.49 25.33
N ALA A 585 -37.41 -68.88 26.05
CA ALA A 585 -36.18 -69.24 26.76
C ALA A 585 -34.94 -69.29 25.87
N LYS A 586 -34.00 -68.47 26.31
CA LYS A 586 -32.55 -68.65 26.28
C LYS A 586 -31.83 -69.15 25.00
N ALA A 587 -30.95 -68.36 24.49
CA ALA A 587 -29.50 -68.50 24.53
C ALA A 587 -28.86 -67.18 24.13
#